data_1ff3dbc4eff05bfd713530e0cfff1806
#
_entry.id   1ff3dbc4eff05bfd713530e0cfff1806
#
_cell.length_a   1.000
_cell.length_b   1.000
_cell.length_c   1.000
_cell.angle_alpha   90.00
_cell.angle_beta   90.00
_cell.angle_gamma   90.00
#
_symmetry.space_group_name_H-M   'P 1'
#
loop_
_entity.id
_entity.type
_entity.pdbx_description
1 polymer ?
#
loop_
_entity_poly.entity_id
_entity_poly.type
_entity_poly.pdbx_seq_one_letter_code
_entity_poly.pdbx_strand_id
1 'polypeptide(L)'
;ISYENPIKVVIMDEMDGLSQQAFNALRATMERCAANTRFIGTCNFIEKIPDPIQSRFQLIDFNFGADETNEIKKGQILRIMNIGKKEGLNVDKMAAVKMVQTYYPDFRSIVNHLQRFKLEGKIDIVESDIKDIASEFAELYEMIIMKDNPVENYKFVMKNYSNCVEEAITS
;
A
#
# COMPACT_ATOMS: atom_id res chain seq x y z
N ILE A 1 14.44 -23.46 -8.92
CA ILE A 1 13.60 -24.41 -9.68
C ILE A 1 13.44 -25.64 -8.79
N SER A 2 12.26 -25.80 -8.18
CA SER A 2 11.95 -26.99 -7.40
C SER A 2 11.61 -28.12 -8.37
N TYR A 3 12.42 -29.15 -8.39
CA TYR A 3 12.20 -30.35 -9.22
C TYR A 3 11.15 -31.32 -8.63
N GLU A 4 10.70 -31.05 -7.40
CA GLU A 4 9.80 -31.94 -6.66
C GLU A 4 8.30 -31.66 -6.88
N ASN A 5 7.96 -30.49 -7.44
CA ASN A 5 6.55 -30.13 -7.63
C ASN A 5 6.22 -30.01 -9.13
N PRO A 6 5.31 -30.82 -9.66
CA PRO A 6 4.95 -30.82 -11.09
C PRO A 6 4.21 -29.53 -11.50
N ILE A 7 3.66 -28.75 -10.55
CA ILE A 7 2.92 -27.52 -10.81
C ILE A 7 3.79 -26.31 -10.43
N LYS A 8 3.97 -25.40 -11.38
CA LYS A 8 4.61 -24.10 -11.17
C LYS A 8 3.54 -23.06 -10.88
N VAL A 9 3.83 -22.12 -9.97
CA VAL A 9 2.99 -20.96 -9.73
C VAL A 9 3.75 -19.72 -10.14
N VAL A 10 3.14 -18.91 -10.99
CA VAL A 10 3.64 -17.60 -11.43
C VAL A 10 2.75 -16.53 -10.80
N ILE A 11 3.35 -15.65 -10.02
CA ILE A 11 2.65 -14.51 -9.42
C ILE A 11 3.06 -13.26 -10.18
N MET A 12 2.07 -12.53 -10.68
CA MET A 12 2.25 -11.27 -11.41
C MET A 12 1.56 -10.17 -10.59
N ASP A 13 2.36 -9.30 -10.02
CA ASP A 13 1.86 -8.18 -9.24
C ASP A 13 1.64 -6.96 -10.15
N GLU A 14 0.58 -6.19 -9.90
CA GLU A 14 0.23 -4.97 -10.65
C GLU A 14 0.14 -5.19 -12.16
N MET A 15 -0.61 -6.18 -12.59
CA MET A 15 -0.77 -6.54 -14.01
C MET A 15 -1.34 -5.41 -14.87
N ASP A 16 -2.11 -4.52 -14.29
CA ASP A 16 -2.70 -3.35 -14.96
C ASP A 16 -1.66 -2.32 -15.43
N GLY A 17 -0.39 -2.47 -15.00
CA GLY A 17 0.77 -1.75 -15.53
C GLY A 17 1.40 -2.34 -16.79
N LEU A 18 0.95 -3.50 -17.26
CA LEU A 18 1.52 -4.16 -18.44
C LEU A 18 1.10 -3.48 -19.76
N SER A 19 2.02 -3.46 -20.73
CA SER A 19 1.71 -3.00 -22.08
C SER A 19 0.83 -4.01 -22.85
N GLN A 20 0.12 -3.54 -23.88
CA GLN A 20 -0.68 -4.40 -24.76
C GLN A 20 0.13 -5.54 -25.40
N GLN A 21 1.39 -5.26 -25.75
CA GLN A 21 2.30 -6.28 -26.29
C GLN A 21 2.64 -7.36 -25.27
N ALA A 22 2.84 -6.97 -23.99
CA ALA A 22 3.08 -7.89 -22.90
C ALA A 22 1.86 -8.78 -22.63
N PHE A 23 0.63 -8.25 -22.70
CA PHE A 23 -0.60 -9.05 -22.59
C PHE A 23 -0.72 -10.07 -23.72
N ASN A 24 -0.38 -9.71 -24.96
CA ASN A 24 -0.39 -10.65 -26.08
C ASN A 24 0.61 -11.80 -25.89
N ALA A 25 1.82 -11.49 -25.40
CA ALA A 25 2.83 -12.50 -25.09
C ALA A 25 2.42 -13.39 -23.91
N LEU A 26 1.81 -12.77 -22.88
CA LEU A 26 1.28 -13.49 -21.71
C LEU A 26 0.21 -14.49 -22.12
N ARG A 27 -0.75 -14.08 -22.95
CA ARG A 27 -1.81 -14.96 -23.47
C ARG A 27 -1.23 -16.23 -24.09
N ALA A 28 -0.28 -16.06 -25.03
CA ALA A 28 0.38 -17.19 -25.68
C ALA A 28 1.14 -18.09 -24.69
N THR A 29 1.75 -17.48 -23.67
CA THR A 29 2.47 -18.23 -22.63
C THR A 29 1.51 -19.00 -21.72
N MET A 30 0.38 -18.42 -21.32
CA MET A 30 -0.64 -19.09 -20.52
C MET A 30 -1.19 -20.32 -21.24
N GLU A 31 -1.50 -20.21 -22.53
CA GLU A 31 -1.98 -21.32 -23.35
C GLU A 31 -0.94 -22.45 -23.44
N ARG A 32 0.32 -22.10 -23.67
CA ARG A 32 1.41 -23.07 -23.81
C ARG A 32 1.74 -23.81 -22.50
N CYS A 33 1.61 -23.12 -21.35
CA CYS A 33 2.03 -23.64 -20.05
C CYS A 33 0.85 -24.15 -19.19
N ALA A 34 -0.38 -24.18 -19.73
CA ALA A 34 -1.60 -24.49 -18.98
C ALA A 34 -1.56 -25.82 -18.22
N ALA A 35 -0.84 -26.83 -18.75
CA ALA A 35 -0.76 -28.15 -18.16
C ALA A 35 -0.06 -28.17 -16.79
N ASN A 36 1.00 -27.39 -16.63
CA ASN A 36 1.88 -27.46 -15.46
C ASN A 36 2.13 -26.10 -14.76
N THR A 37 1.42 -25.05 -15.16
CA THR A 37 1.60 -23.72 -14.57
C THR A 37 0.25 -23.12 -14.17
N ARG A 38 0.22 -22.47 -13.02
CA ARG A 38 -0.90 -21.66 -12.55
C ARG A 38 -0.44 -20.21 -12.43
N PHE A 39 -1.31 -19.30 -12.81
CA PHE A 39 -1.04 -17.87 -12.80
C PHE A 39 -1.92 -17.22 -11.74
N ILE A 40 -1.32 -16.36 -10.94
CA ILE A 40 -2.01 -15.48 -9.98
C ILE A 40 -1.64 -14.07 -10.39
N GLY A 41 -2.64 -13.23 -10.63
CA GLY A 41 -2.42 -11.83 -10.98
C GLY A 41 -3.10 -10.91 -9.97
N THR A 42 -2.46 -9.81 -9.62
CA THR A 42 -3.08 -8.70 -8.88
C THR A 42 -3.24 -7.50 -9.79
N CYS A 43 -4.26 -6.70 -9.58
CA CYS A 43 -4.47 -5.42 -10.25
C CYS A 43 -5.32 -4.51 -9.38
N ASN A 44 -5.19 -3.21 -9.57
CA ASN A 44 -6.06 -2.21 -8.98
C ASN A 44 -7.23 -1.85 -9.92
N PHE A 45 -7.00 -1.91 -11.24
CA PHE A 45 -7.93 -1.50 -12.27
C PHE A 45 -8.18 -2.64 -13.25
N ILE A 46 -9.25 -3.41 -13.02
CA ILE A 46 -9.59 -4.57 -13.86
C ILE A 46 -9.87 -4.17 -15.31
N GLU A 47 -10.40 -2.97 -15.53
CA GLU A 47 -10.71 -2.41 -16.85
C GLU A 47 -9.49 -2.18 -17.73
N LYS A 48 -8.28 -2.09 -17.14
CA LYS A 48 -7.02 -2.00 -17.89
C LYS A 48 -6.53 -3.36 -18.41
N ILE A 49 -7.09 -4.44 -17.92
CA ILE A 49 -6.73 -5.80 -18.34
C ILE A 49 -7.62 -6.21 -19.51
N PRO A 50 -7.07 -6.58 -20.67
CA PRO A 50 -7.88 -6.98 -21.83
C PRO A 50 -8.76 -8.21 -21.54
N ASP A 51 -9.99 -8.23 -22.06
CA ASP A 51 -10.96 -9.32 -21.90
C ASP A 51 -10.40 -10.71 -22.20
N PRO A 52 -9.55 -10.91 -23.25
CA PRO A 52 -8.94 -12.19 -23.52
C PRO A 52 -8.03 -12.72 -22.41
N ILE A 53 -7.51 -11.83 -21.58
CA ILE A 53 -6.71 -12.19 -20.39
C ILE A 53 -7.65 -12.44 -19.23
N GLN A 54 -8.59 -11.52 -18.96
CA GLN A 54 -9.56 -11.68 -17.87
C GLN A 54 -10.30 -13.02 -17.94
N SER A 55 -10.72 -13.45 -19.13
CA SER A 55 -11.42 -14.74 -19.35
C SER A 55 -10.62 -15.99 -18.95
N ARG A 56 -9.32 -15.86 -18.73
CA ARG A 56 -8.42 -16.96 -18.28
C ARG A 56 -8.17 -16.99 -16.78
N PHE A 57 -8.68 -15.98 -16.08
CA PHE A 57 -8.59 -15.88 -14.63
C PHE A 57 -9.96 -16.06 -13.99
N GLN A 58 -9.97 -16.57 -12.78
CA GLN A 58 -11.10 -16.43 -11.89
C GLN A 58 -10.91 -15.13 -11.11
N LEU A 59 -11.82 -14.19 -11.29
CA LEU A 59 -11.78 -12.92 -10.58
C LEU A 59 -12.17 -13.13 -9.10
N ILE A 60 -11.35 -12.58 -8.21
CA ILE A 60 -11.64 -12.46 -6.79
C ILE A 60 -11.59 -10.98 -6.47
N ASP A 61 -12.74 -10.42 -6.12
CA ASP A 61 -12.86 -9.01 -5.76
C ASP A 61 -12.60 -8.83 -4.26
N PHE A 62 -11.74 -7.86 -3.94
CA PHE A 62 -11.40 -7.45 -2.57
C PHE A 62 -12.10 -6.16 -2.14
N ASN A 63 -13.15 -5.74 -2.84
CA ASN A 63 -14.03 -4.67 -2.39
C ASN A 63 -14.98 -5.23 -1.32
N PHE A 64 -14.82 -4.75 -0.11
CA PHE A 64 -15.55 -5.22 1.06
C PHE A 64 -16.74 -4.33 1.39
N GLY A 65 -17.82 -4.93 1.87
CA GLY A 65 -18.95 -4.21 2.44
C GLY A 65 -18.60 -3.49 3.75
N ALA A 66 -19.54 -2.70 4.28
CA ALA A 66 -19.30 -1.89 5.49
C ALA A 66 -18.98 -2.75 6.72
N ASP A 67 -19.66 -3.87 6.90
CA ASP A 67 -19.45 -4.76 8.06
C ASP A 67 -18.08 -5.45 7.98
N GLU A 68 -17.73 -5.99 6.83
CA GLU A 68 -16.42 -6.60 6.58
C GLU A 68 -15.29 -5.59 6.75
N THR A 69 -15.48 -4.38 6.25
CA THR A 69 -14.54 -3.26 6.43
C THR A 69 -14.30 -2.97 7.91
N ASN A 70 -15.33 -2.98 8.73
CA ASN A 70 -15.20 -2.76 10.17
C ASN A 70 -14.43 -3.91 10.86
N GLU A 71 -14.62 -5.14 10.44
CA GLU A 71 -13.85 -6.28 10.95
C GLU A 71 -12.38 -6.19 10.54
N ILE A 72 -12.10 -5.83 9.29
CA ILE A 72 -10.74 -5.60 8.79
C ILE A 72 -10.05 -4.50 9.62
N LYS A 73 -10.72 -3.36 9.85
CA LYS A 73 -10.19 -2.26 10.67
C LYS A 73 -9.87 -2.72 12.10
N LYS A 74 -10.74 -3.51 12.73
CA LYS A 74 -10.47 -4.09 14.06
C LYS A 74 -9.23 -5.00 14.02
N GLY A 75 -9.12 -5.85 13.01
CA GLY A 75 -7.94 -6.70 12.80
C GLY A 75 -6.66 -5.91 12.60
N GLN A 76 -6.71 -4.80 11.85
CA GLN A 76 -5.57 -3.91 11.64
C GLN A 76 -5.12 -3.24 12.95
N ILE A 77 -6.05 -2.77 13.79
CA ILE A 77 -5.74 -2.19 15.10
C ILE A 77 -4.95 -3.19 15.97
N LEU A 78 -5.43 -4.43 16.08
CA LEU A 78 -4.72 -5.48 16.84
C LEU A 78 -3.33 -5.77 16.26
N ARG A 79 -3.21 -5.75 14.93
CA ARG A 79 -1.93 -5.98 14.24
C ARG A 79 -0.94 -4.85 14.50
N ILE A 80 -1.37 -3.59 14.51
CA ILE A 80 -0.56 -2.42 14.86
C ILE A 80 0.00 -2.56 16.28
N MET A 81 -0.86 -2.86 17.25
CA MET A 81 -0.44 -3.05 18.65
C MET A 81 0.58 -4.20 18.80
N ASN A 82 0.36 -5.31 18.06
CA ASN A 82 1.30 -6.44 18.07
C ASN A 82 2.65 -6.10 17.42
N ILE A 83 2.65 -5.36 16.33
CA ILE A 83 3.87 -4.87 15.67
C ILE A 83 4.60 -3.93 16.64
N GLY A 84 3.91 -2.95 17.22
CA GLY A 84 4.48 -2.03 18.21
C GLY A 84 5.18 -2.79 19.33
N LYS A 85 4.48 -3.76 19.96
CA LYS A 85 5.05 -4.58 21.03
C LYS A 85 6.31 -5.35 20.61
N LYS A 86 6.33 -5.93 19.40
CA LYS A 86 7.49 -6.65 18.88
C LYS A 86 8.69 -5.72 18.59
N GLU A 87 8.40 -4.51 18.18
CA GLU A 87 9.41 -3.50 17.84
C GLU A 87 9.85 -2.64 19.05
N GLY A 88 9.31 -2.92 20.24
CA GLY A 88 9.60 -2.17 21.46
C GLY A 88 8.92 -0.81 21.53
N LEU A 89 7.84 -0.61 20.80
CA LEU A 89 7.00 0.58 20.83
C LEU A 89 5.76 0.32 21.71
N ASN A 90 5.43 1.28 22.54
CA ASN A 90 4.19 1.28 23.31
C ASN A 90 3.14 2.11 22.57
N VAL A 91 2.33 1.44 21.76
CA VAL A 91 1.30 2.10 20.96
C VAL A 91 -0.01 2.10 21.75
N ASP A 92 -0.49 3.28 22.11
CA ASP A 92 -1.80 3.41 22.75
C ASP A 92 -2.93 2.96 21.81
N LYS A 93 -3.99 2.40 22.41
CA LYS A 93 -5.14 1.90 21.64
C LYS A 93 -5.81 2.99 20.80
N MET A 94 -5.94 4.19 21.36
CA MET A 94 -6.54 5.32 20.62
C MET A 94 -5.66 5.77 19.47
N ALA A 95 -4.33 5.77 19.64
CA ALA A 95 -3.37 6.01 18.56
C ALA A 95 -3.53 4.98 17.44
N ALA A 96 -3.63 3.69 17.77
CA ALA A 96 -3.85 2.64 16.77
C ALA A 96 -5.18 2.80 16.03
N VAL A 97 -6.25 3.16 16.73
CA VAL A 97 -7.57 3.46 16.13
C VAL A 97 -7.46 4.63 15.16
N LYS A 98 -6.84 5.73 15.58
CA LYS A 98 -6.68 6.93 14.76
C LYS A 98 -5.81 6.65 13.54
N MET A 99 -4.71 5.88 13.66
CA MET A 99 -3.92 5.43 12.51
C MET A 99 -4.77 4.70 11.48
N VAL A 100 -5.60 3.76 11.91
CA VAL A 100 -6.47 3.02 10.99
C VAL A 100 -7.53 3.94 10.37
N GLN A 101 -8.08 4.89 11.11
CA GLN A 101 -9.07 5.84 10.56
C GLN A 101 -8.46 6.76 9.51
N THR A 102 -7.22 7.19 9.73
CA THR A 102 -6.52 8.16 8.84
C THR A 102 -6.00 7.49 7.57
N TYR A 103 -5.43 6.28 7.68
CA TYR A 103 -4.68 5.66 6.57
C TYR A 103 -5.39 4.49 5.90
N TYR A 104 -6.55 4.03 6.40
CA TYR A 104 -7.26 2.93 5.74
C TYR A 104 -7.66 3.31 4.30
N PRO A 105 -7.47 2.42 3.32
CA PRO A 105 -7.05 1.01 3.40
C PRO A 105 -5.52 0.78 3.41
N ASP A 106 -4.70 1.81 3.33
CA ASP A 106 -3.25 1.71 3.19
C ASP A 106 -2.55 1.32 4.50
N PHE A 107 -2.44 0.01 4.73
CA PHE A 107 -1.73 -0.52 5.88
C PHE A 107 -0.21 -0.31 5.81
N ARG A 108 0.35 -0.14 4.60
CA ARG A 108 1.78 0.11 4.40
C ARG A 108 2.18 1.45 5.00
N SER A 109 1.40 2.50 4.77
CA SER A 109 1.62 3.82 5.38
C SER A 109 1.62 3.74 6.90
N ILE A 110 0.73 2.97 7.51
CA ILE A 110 0.71 2.77 8.97
C ILE A 110 2.03 2.16 9.46
N VAL A 111 2.53 1.11 8.80
CA VAL A 111 3.80 0.47 9.17
C VAL A 111 4.98 1.44 9.00
N ASN A 112 4.98 2.23 7.94
CA ASN A 112 6.02 3.25 7.71
C ASN A 112 6.01 4.31 8.82
N HIS A 113 4.85 4.75 9.29
CA HIS A 113 4.74 5.68 10.42
C HIS A 113 5.29 5.07 11.72
N LEU A 114 4.97 3.81 12.02
CA LEU A 114 5.54 3.12 13.18
C LEU A 114 7.07 3.03 13.09
N GLN A 115 7.59 2.72 11.91
CA GLN A 115 9.04 2.67 11.68
C GLN A 115 9.67 4.05 11.87
N ARG A 116 9.04 5.12 11.42
CA ARG A 116 9.52 6.49 11.61
C ARG A 116 9.62 6.83 13.09
N PHE A 117 8.58 6.58 13.88
CA PHE A 117 8.60 6.81 15.33
C PHE A 117 9.76 6.06 16.02
N LYS A 118 10.00 4.80 15.63
CA LYS A 118 11.12 4.02 16.14
C LYS A 118 12.47 4.65 15.80
N LEU A 119 12.65 5.13 14.56
CA LEU A 119 13.90 5.78 14.12
C LEU A 119 14.12 7.13 14.82
N GLU A 120 13.06 7.84 15.17
CA GLU A 120 13.08 9.09 15.95
C GLU A 120 13.32 8.86 17.45
N GLY A 121 13.38 7.58 17.87
CA GLY A 121 13.57 7.20 19.30
C GLY A 121 12.31 7.37 20.14
N LYS A 122 11.15 7.55 19.53
CA LYS A 122 9.89 7.70 20.23
C LYS A 122 9.32 6.33 20.56
N ILE A 123 9.24 6.02 21.85
CA ILE A 123 8.77 4.72 22.36
C ILE A 123 7.26 4.74 22.60
N ASP A 124 6.75 5.79 23.25
CA ASP A 124 5.33 5.94 23.56
C ASP A 124 4.63 6.71 22.45
N ILE A 125 3.67 6.06 21.80
CA ILE A 125 2.89 6.61 20.69
C ILE A 125 1.46 6.83 21.17
N VAL A 126 1.04 8.08 21.23
CA VAL A 126 -0.29 8.51 21.66
C VAL A 126 -1.09 9.11 20.51
N GLU A 127 -2.39 9.28 20.69
CA GLU A 127 -3.31 9.77 19.64
C GLU A 127 -2.89 11.11 19.05
N SER A 128 -2.38 12.02 19.88
CA SER A 128 -1.91 13.35 19.44
C SER A 128 -0.72 13.32 18.48
N ASP A 129 -0.01 12.20 18.41
CA ASP A 129 1.12 12.02 17.50
C ASP A 129 0.69 11.71 16.08
N ILE A 130 -0.56 11.26 15.92
CA ILE A 130 -1.13 10.93 14.62
C ILE A 130 -1.76 12.18 14.04
N LYS A 131 -1.04 12.79 13.11
CA LYS A 131 -1.54 13.95 12.37
C LYS A 131 -2.54 13.49 11.30
N ASP A 132 -3.62 14.23 11.15
CA ASP A 132 -4.52 14.04 10.03
C ASP A 132 -3.86 14.54 8.75
N ILE A 133 -4.12 13.86 7.62
CA ILE A 133 -3.58 14.24 6.31
C ILE A 133 -3.85 15.73 6.01
N ALA A 134 -5.02 16.23 6.38
CA ALA A 134 -5.37 17.65 6.23
C ALA A 134 -4.46 18.58 7.05
N SER A 135 -4.06 18.20 8.26
CA SER A 135 -3.14 19.00 9.10
C SER A 135 -1.71 18.93 8.57
N GLU A 136 -1.29 17.81 8.01
CA GLU A 136 0.01 17.70 7.35
C GLU A 136 0.09 18.59 6.09
N PHE A 137 -0.97 18.60 5.28
CA PHE A 137 -1.05 19.53 4.13
C PHE A 137 -1.10 20.99 4.54
N ALA A 138 -1.79 21.34 5.63
CA ALA A 138 -1.82 22.70 6.15
C ALA A 138 -0.43 23.16 6.62
N GLU A 139 0.31 22.31 7.35
CA GLU A 139 1.70 22.60 7.74
C GLU A 139 2.62 22.78 6.51
N LEU A 140 2.46 21.90 5.51
CA LEU A 140 3.20 22.00 4.25
C LEU A 140 2.90 23.30 3.52
N TYR A 141 1.62 23.67 3.44
CA TYR A 141 1.17 24.91 2.80
C TYR A 141 1.72 26.16 3.50
N GLU A 142 1.66 26.20 4.83
CA GLU A 142 2.26 27.30 5.61
C GLU A 142 3.78 27.37 5.43
N MET A 143 4.48 26.21 5.41
CA MET A 143 5.92 26.19 5.16
C MET A 143 6.30 26.71 3.78
N ILE A 144 5.53 26.34 2.73
CA ILE A 144 5.79 26.79 1.35
C ILE A 144 5.54 28.30 1.20
N ILE A 145 4.49 28.83 1.87
CA ILE A 145 4.12 30.24 1.75
C ILE A 145 4.95 31.14 2.66
N MET A 146 5.28 30.65 3.88
CA MET A 146 5.90 31.52 4.92
C MET A 146 7.43 31.47 4.93
N LYS A 147 8.07 30.49 4.25
CA LYS A 147 9.53 30.40 4.19
C LYS A 147 10.06 30.69 2.80
N ASP A 148 10.86 31.75 2.71
CA ASP A 148 11.55 32.19 1.49
C ASP A 148 12.71 31.27 1.01
N ASN A 149 12.80 30.01 1.49
CA ASN A 149 13.87 29.10 1.13
C ASN A 149 13.36 27.88 0.36
N PRO A 150 13.35 27.92 -0.99
CA PRO A 150 12.86 26.82 -1.83
C PRO A 150 13.59 25.49 -1.62
N VAL A 151 14.87 25.52 -1.24
CA VAL A 151 15.69 24.31 -1.06
C VAL A 151 15.32 23.56 0.22
N GLU A 152 15.02 24.27 1.31
CA GLU A 152 14.57 23.64 2.56
C GLU A 152 13.15 23.09 2.42
N ASN A 153 12.30 23.81 1.72
CA ASN A 153 10.95 23.37 1.40
C ASN A 153 10.97 22.11 0.55
N TYR A 154 11.80 22.05 -0.50
CA TYR A 154 11.98 20.86 -1.32
C TYR A 154 12.47 19.65 -0.53
N LYS A 155 13.50 19.83 0.33
CA LYS A 155 14.01 18.76 1.19
C LYS A 155 12.96 18.24 2.16
N PHE A 156 12.14 19.11 2.71
CA PHE A 156 11.04 18.73 3.61
C PHE A 156 9.96 17.93 2.88
N VAL A 157 9.53 18.40 1.71
CA VAL A 157 8.54 17.73 0.87
C VAL A 157 9.03 16.33 0.47
N MET A 158 10.25 16.23 -0.03
CA MET A 158 10.83 14.95 -0.44
C MET A 158 11.03 13.99 0.74
N LYS A 159 11.36 14.50 1.92
CA LYS A 159 11.51 13.66 3.12
C LYS A 159 10.19 13.08 3.63
N ASN A 160 9.11 13.85 3.58
CA ASN A 160 7.85 13.49 4.23
C ASN A 160 6.76 13.03 3.24
N TYR A 161 6.85 13.42 1.96
CA TYR A 161 5.79 13.25 0.95
C TYR A 161 6.30 12.69 -0.38
N SER A 162 7.46 11.99 -0.39
CA SER A 162 8.03 11.42 -1.63
C SER A 162 7.00 10.60 -2.42
N ASN A 163 6.17 9.83 -1.74
CA ASN A 163 5.15 9.00 -2.40
C ASN A 163 4.04 9.84 -3.04
N CYS A 164 3.61 10.95 -2.41
CA CYS A 164 2.58 11.83 -2.95
C CYS A 164 3.08 12.67 -4.14
N VAL A 165 4.38 12.99 -4.17
CA VAL A 165 5.00 13.75 -5.28
C VAL A 165 5.12 12.89 -6.54
N GLU A 166 5.42 11.59 -6.39
CA GLU A 166 5.47 10.66 -7.52
C GLU A 166 4.09 10.48 -8.19
N GLU A 167 3.01 10.39 -7.39
CA GLU A 167 1.64 10.32 -7.91
C GLU A 167 1.21 11.61 -8.63
N ALA A 168 1.62 12.79 -8.13
CA ALA A 168 1.27 14.08 -8.73
C ALA A 168 2.05 14.39 -10.02
N ILE A 169 3.22 13.76 -10.24
CA ILE A 169 4.02 13.93 -11.47
C ILE A 169 3.56 12.97 -12.56
N THR A 170 2.91 11.86 -12.19
CA THR A 170 2.45 10.81 -13.12
C THR A 170 0.99 10.96 -13.55
N SER A 171 0.23 11.88 -12.95
CA SER A 171 -1.13 12.26 -13.32
C SER A 171 -1.14 13.48 -14.26
#